data_bc8879437cf34aa740d9919e958e7299
#
_entry.id   bc8879437cf34aa740d9919e958e7299
#
_cell.length_a   1.000
_cell.length_b   1.000
_cell.length_c   1.000
_cell.angle_alpha   90.00
_cell.angle_beta   90.00
_cell.angle_gamma   90.00
#
_symmetry.space_group_name_H-M   'P 1'
#
loop_
_entity.id
_entity.type
_entity.pdbx_description
1 polymer ?
#
loop_
_entity_poly.entity_id
_entity_poly.type
_entity_poly.pdbx_seq_one_letter_code
_entity_poly.pdbx_strand_id
1 'polypeptide(L)' 'MKTVKVSIDSIEKVKEFVTIVNEYPYDFDLVTGRYVINAKSIMGVFSLDISKPLDLNIRDAGAQINEILESLK' A
#
# COMPACT_ATOMS: atom_id res chain seq x y z
N MET A 1 13.81 0.58 -4.82
CA MET A 1 12.38 0.86 -4.62
C MET A 1 11.54 0.15 -5.67
N LYS A 2 10.44 -0.42 -5.27
CA LYS A 2 9.50 -1.08 -6.17
C LYS A 2 8.18 -0.34 -6.16
N THR A 3 7.62 -0.08 -7.34
CA THR A 3 6.31 0.56 -7.48
C THR A 3 5.35 -0.41 -8.16
N VAL A 4 4.20 -0.64 -7.54
CA VAL A 4 3.16 -1.52 -8.09
C VAL A 4 1.80 -0.85 -7.98
N LYS A 5 0.86 -1.24 -8.82
CA LYS A 5 -0.52 -0.78 -8.73
C LYS A 5 -1.29 -1.65 -7.75
N VAL A 6 -2.08 -1.02 -6.90
CA VAL A 6 -2.98 -1.73 -5.98
C VAL A 6 -4.39 -1.17 -6.10
N SER A 7 -5.38 -2.04 -5.96
CA SER A 7 -6.80 -1.66 -5.95
C SER A 7 -7.38 -2.01 -4.59
N ILE A 8 -7.75 -0.99 -3.83
CA ILE A 8 -8.30 -1.14 -2.48
C ILE A 8 -9.62 -0.38 -2.38
N ASP A 9 -10.56 -0.75 -3.24
CA ASP A 9 -11.78 0.01 -3.50
C ASP A 9 -12.93 -0.28 -2.53
N SER A 10 -12.65 -0.88 -1.41
CA SER A 10 -13.65 -1.09 -0.35
C SER A 10 -13.01 -0.94 1.02
N ILE A 11 -13.84 -0.70 2.03
CA ILE A 11 -13.38 -0.58 3.42
C ILE A 11 -12.65 -1.85 3.87
N GLU A 12 -13.19 -3.00 3.51
CA GLU A 12 -12.59 -4.29 3.88
C GLU A 12 -11.21 -4.48 3.23
N LYS A 13 -11.08 -4.12 1.96
CA LYS A 13 -9.80 -4.21 1.26
C LYS A 13 -8.76 -3.26 1.85
N VAL A 14 -9.18 -2.05 2.25
CA VAL A 14 -8.28 -1.11 2.92
C VAL A 14 -7.77 -1.68 4.23
N LYS A 15 -8.66 -2.26 5.05
CA LYS A 15 -8.27 -2.85 6.33
C LYS A 15 -7.28 -4.00 6.14
N GLU A 16 -7.56 -4.89 5.19
CA GLU A 16 -6.65 -6.00 4.89
C GLU A 16 -5.29 -5.50 4.41
N PHE A 17 -5.30 -4.53 3.50
CA PHE A 17 -4.08 -3.94 2.97
C PHE A 17 -3.22 -3.33 4.07
N VAL A 18 -3.81 -2.50 4.93
CA VAL A 18 -3.08 -1.85 6.02
C VAL A 18 -2.53 -2.90 7.00
N THR A 19 -3.31 -3.92 7.29
CA THR A 19 -2.86 -5.02 8.16
C THR A 19 -1.63 -5.71 7.58
N ILE A 20 -1.67 -6.03 6.29
CA ILE A 20 -0.56 -6.71 5.62
C ILE A 20 0.71 -5.87 5.63
N VAL A 21 0.63 -4.59 5.23
CA VAL A 21 1.84 -3.77 5.15
C VAL A 21 2.43 -3.48 6.53
N ASN A 22 1.59 -3.49 7.58
CA ASN A 22 2.08 -3.32 8.94
C ASN A 22 2.84 -4.53 9.47
N GLU A 23 2.73 -5.69 8.83
CA GLU A 23 3.48 -6.89 9.20
C GLU A 23 4.95 -6.82 8.77
N TYR A 24 5.29 -5.89 7.87
CA TYR A 24 6.65 -5.77 7.34
C TYR A 24 7.32 -4.51 7.86
N PRO A 25 8.64 -4.56 8.13
CA PRO A 25 9.37 -3.41 8.70
C PRO A 25 9.80 -2.37 7.67
N TYR A 26 9.32 -2.47 6.44
CA TYR A 26 9.73 -1.59 5.35
C TYR A 26 8.80 -0.38 5.25
N ASP A 27 9.24 0.64 4.52
CA ASP A 27 8.42 1.81 4.26
C ASP A 27 7.53 1.57 3.04
N PHE A 28 6.24 1.81 3.23
CA PHE A 28 5.24 1.69 2.18
C PHE A 28 4.53 3.03 2.02
N ASP A 29 4.55 3.58 0.80
CA ASP A 29 3.87 4.82 0.49
C ASP A 29 2.84 4.60 -0.60
N LEU A 30 1.64 5.16 -0.42
CA LEU A 30 0.64 5.23 -1.48
C LEU A 30 0.72 6.59 -2.14
N VAL A 31 0.78 6.58 -3.47
CA VAL A 31 0.92 7.80 -4.25
C VAL A 31 -0.30 7.94 -5.16
N THR A 32 -0.93 9.09 -5.11
CA THR A 32 -2.01 9.45 -6.03
C THR A 32 -1.89 10.93 -6.37
N GLY A 33 -1.71 11.24 -7.65
CA GLY A 33 -1.52 12.61 -8.07
C GLY A 33 -0.40 13.30 -7.32
N ARG A 34 -0.74 14.29 -6.51
CA ARG A 34 0.22 15.08 -5.74
C ARG A 34 0.48 14.56 -4.34
N TYR A 35 -0.28 13.55 -3.91
CA TYR A 35 -0.25 13.10 -2.53
C TYR A 35 0.60 11.87 -2.38
N VAL A 36 1.40 11.87 -1.31
CA VAL A 36 2.17 10.70 -0.88
C VAL A 36 1.75 10.43 0.56
N ILE A 37 1.16 9.28 0.80
CA ILE A 37 0.58 8.92 2.09
C ILE A 37 1.27 7.65 2.59
N ASN A 38 1.58 7.61 3.90
CA ASN A 38 2.11 6.39 4.51
C ASN A 38 1.04 5.31 4.45
N ALA A 39 1.33 4.23 3.73
CA ALA A 39 0.38 3.13 3.53
C ALA A 39 0.04 2.38 4.83
N LYS A 40 0.85 2.53 5.87
CA LYS A 40 0.60 1.92 7.19
C LYS A 40 -0.42 2.71 8.01
N SER A 41 -0.79 3.91 7.58
CA SER A 41 -1.75 4.76 8.29
C SER A 41 -3.14 4.55 7.69
N ILE A 42 -4.03 3.87 8.42
CA ILE A 42 -5.38 3.61 7.93
C ILE A 42 -6.16 4.90 7.69
N MET A 43 -5.99 5.89 8.54
CA MET A 43 -6.65 7.19 8.37
C MET A 43 -6.14 7.93 7.14
N GLY A 44 -4.82 7.86 6.90
CA GLY A 44 -4.22 8.44 5.71
C GLY A 44 -4.76 7.79 4.44
N VAL A 45 -4.86 6.46 4.42
CA VAL A 45 -5.38 5.73 3.27
C VAL A 45 -6.83 6.11 2.99
N PHE A 46 -7.67 6.21 4.02
CA PHE A 46 -9.06 6.60 3.85
C PHE A 46 -9.25 8.05 3.38
N SER A 47 -8.22 8.88 3.49
CA SER A 47 -8.28 10.26 2.98
C SER A 47 -8.12 10.32 1.46
N LEU A 48 -7.72 9.22 0.83
CA LEU A 48 -7.50 9.14 -0.61
C LEU A 48 -8.77 8.70 -1.33
N ASP A 49 -8.83 8.97 -2.65
CA ASP A 49 -9.86 8.40 -3.51
C ASP A 49 -9.49 6.95 -3.81
N ILE A 50 -10.08 6.03 -3.05
CA ILE A 50 -9.78 4.60 -3.18
C ILE A 50 -10.57 3.91 -4.29
N SER A 51 -11.42 4.65 -5.02
CA SER A 51 -12.19 4.09 -6.13
C SER A 51 -11.33 3.79 -7.36
N LYS A 52 -10.12 4.30 -7.39
CA LYS A 52 -9.18 4.14 -8.51
C LYS A 52 -7.94 3.40 -8.05
N PRO A 53 -7.22 2.72 -8.97
CA PRO A 53 -5.95 2.10 -8.63
C PRO A 53 -4.95 3.16 -8.12
N LEU A 54 -4.17 2.76 -7.13
CA LEU A 54 -3.16 3.61 -6.50
C LEU A 54 -1.78 3.03 -6.74
N ASP A 55 -0.77 3.89 -6.78
CA ASP A 55 0.62 3.43 -6.87
C ASP A 55 1.14 3.16 -5.45
N LEU A 56 1.67 1.98 -5.24
CA LEU A 56 2.32 1.61 -3.98
C LEU A 56 3.82 1.56 -4.18
N ASN A 57 4.54 2.38 -3.44
CA ASN A 57 6.00 2.38 -3.41
C ASN A 57 6.47 1.59 -2.19
N ILE A 58 7.32 0.60 -2.43
CA ILE A 58 7.89 -0.25 -1.38
C ILE A 58 9.40 -0.02 -1.38
N ARG A 59 9.94 0.39 -0.23
CA ARG A 59 11.36 0.72 -0.08
C ARG A 59 12.11 -0.38 0.64
N ASP A 60 13.30 -0.69 0.16
CA ASP A 60 14.30 -1.52 0.83
C ASP A 60 13.85 -2.94 1.21
N ALA A 61 12.83 -3.46 0.53
CA ALA A 61 12.32 -4.80 0.82
C ALA A 61 13.24 -5.93 0.33
N GLY A 62 14.11 -5.64 -0.62
CA GLY A 62 15.10 -6.61 -1.10
C GLY A 62 14.47 -7.92 -1.55
N ALA A 63 14.95 -9.03 -1.02
CA ALA A 63 14.49 -10.37 -1.39
C ALA A 63 13.06 -10.67 -0.96
N GLN A 64 12.50 -9.91 0.00
CA GLN A 64 11.13 -10.13 0.46
C GLN A 64 10.08 -9.50 -0.45
N ILE A 65 10.48 -8.78 -1.49
CA ILE A 65 9.53 -8.07 -2.35
C ILE A 65 8.50 -9.01 -2.98
N ASN A 66 8.90 -10.19 -3.41
CA ASN A 66 7.98 -11.15 -4.03
C ASN A 66 6.96 -11.68 -3.01
N GLU A 67 7.40 -11.95 -1.78
CA GLU A 67 6.52 -12.38 -0.70
C GLU A 67 5.47 -11.32 -0.39
N ILE A 68 5.89 -10.06 -0.32
CA ILE A 68 5.00 -8.94 -0.05
C ILE A 68 3.95 -8.81 -1.16
N LEU A 69 4.37 -8.88 -2.42
CA LEU A 69 3.47 -8.75 -3.56
C LEU A 69 2.45 -9.89 -3.60
N GLU A 70 2.85 -11.12 -3.24
CA GLU A 70 1.93 -12.24 -3.14
C GLU A 70 0.88 -12.00 -2.05
N SER A 71 1.30 -11.46 -0.90
CA SER A 71 0.38 -11.17 0.20
C SER A 71 -0.65 -10.11 -0.14
N LEU A 72 -0.33 -9.23 -1.09
CA LEU A 72 -1.21 -8.12 -1.47
C LEU A 72 -2.19 -8.47 -2.60
N LYS A 73 -2.12 -9.66 -3.13
CA LYS A 73 -3.05 -10.10 -4.19
C LYS A 73 -4.46 -10.33 -3.68
#